data_a36f8cdfb13e3234b42daa7c103ffe92
#
_entry.id   a36f8cdfb13e3234b42daa7c103ffe92
#
_cell.length_a   1.000
_cell.length_b   1.000
_cell.length_c   1.000
_cell.angle_alpha   90.00
_cell.angle_beta   90.00
_cell.angle_gamma   90.00
#
_symmetry.space_group_name_H-M   'P 1'
#
loop_
_entity.id
_entity.type
_entity.pdbx_description
1 polymer ?
#
loop_
_entity_poly.entity_id
_entity_poly.type
_entity_poly.pdbx_seq_one_letter_code
_entity_poly.pdbx_strand_id
1 'polypeptide(L)'
;MIKKSLAFGMLVSTFAAVAAGHAQDSRNLLESKESLYNNIYVYEQPPYVSMTFGHNRRIYTESVYNTRDDKDLPVDYTRFMTAGLMYAKNVHSILEIGFGGGRTAWYLHRSLPNVPITSVELDPAVVQLAKKYFGIRDEPNFQVVNRDGRLFLSESKDRYDIILIDAYRGPFVPFHLLTKEFYQIVKDHLAEGGVVAQNVEPTTMLFDSAVKTIDAVFPQLDFYRADGNVVTIAYDSPERKPEDLAATARDRDNAYGLRYSLAEMLNDRRRIDIAGGQVIDANAKVLTDDFAPVEALKSIERHNRKLP
;
A
#
# COMPACT_ATOMS: atom_id res chain seq x y z
N MET A 1 36.46 65.95 -46.16
CA MET A 1 35.28 65.17 -46.47
C MET A 1 35.65 63.69 -46.28
N ILE A 2 35.25 63.11 -45.12
CA ILE A 2 35.59 61.73 -44.77
C ILE A 2 34.33 60.90 -44.88
N LYS A 3 34.28 59.97 -45.79
CA LYS A 3 33.19 59.00 -45.91
C LYS A 3 33.33 57.91 -44.84
N LYS A 4 32.39 57.82 -43.92
CA LYS A 4 32.25 56.69 -42.98
C LYS A 4 31.43 55.58 -43.66
N SER A 5 32.08 54.44 -43.83
CA SER A 5 31.43 53.18 -44.25
C SER A 5 30.82 52.48 -43.06
N LEU A 6 29.49 52.26 -43.05
CA LEU A 6 28.83 51.41 -42.07
C LEU A 6 28.89 49.95 -42.55
N ALA A 7 29.55 49.12 -41.77
CA ALA A 7 29.46 47.68 -41.95
C ALA A 7 28.26 47.15 -41.15
N PHE A 8 27.33 46.53 -41.89
CA PHE A 8 26.16 45.88 -41.33
C PHE A 8 26.53 44.43 -40.92
N GLY A 9 26.72 44.23 -39.63
CA GLY A 9 27.00 42.89 -39.09
C GLY A 9 25.73 42.08 -38.99
N MET A 10 25.66 41.02 -39.76
CA MET A 10 24.57 40.04 -39.76
C MET A 10 24.76 39.08 -38.58
N LEU A 11 23.97 39.23 -37.55
CA LEU A 11 23.97 38.34 -36.38
C LEU A 11 23.18 37.05 -36.77
N VAL A 12 23.91 35.97 -37.01
CA VAL A 12 23.34 34.64 -37.19
C VAL A 12 23.03 34.06 -35.80
N SER A 13 21.78 34.11 -35.40
CA SER A 13 21.29 33.42 -34.21
C SER A 13 21.16 31.92 -34.49
N THR A 14 22.11 31.13 -34.01
CA THR A 14 21.99 29.70 -33.99
C THR A 14 20.97 29.29 -32.92
N PHE A 15 19.79 28.91 -33.35
CA PHE A 15 18.84 28.19 -32.50
C PHE A 15 19.44 26.83 -32.17
N ALA A 16 19.98 26.70 -30.96
CA ALA A 16 20.25 25.39 -30.38
C ALA A 16 18.89 24.74 -30.04
N ALA A 17 18.45 23.81 -30.88
CA ALA A 17 17.35 22.91 -30.58
C ALA A 17 17.77 22.06 -29.36
N VAL A 18 17.26 22.40 -28.19
CA VAL A 18 17.31 21.51 -27.02
C VAL A 18 16.44 20.32 -27.36
N ALA A 19 17.06 19.24 -27.82
CA ALA A 19 16.42 17.94 -27.88
C ALA A 19 16.03 17.58 -26.45
N ALA A 20 14.74 17.66 -26.12
CA ALA A 20 14.19 17.06 -24.94
C ALA A 20 14.43 15.54 -25.07
N GLY A 21 15.55 15.09 -24.55
CA GLY A 21 15.83 13.68 -24.42
C GLY A 21 14.74 13.10 -23.52
N HIS A 22 13.90 12.27 -24.09
CA HIS A 22 13.10 11.35 -23.31
C HIS A 22 14.12 10.52 -22.52
N ALA A 23 14.11 10.68 -21.20
CA ALA A 23 14.89 9.78 -20.35
C ALA A 23 14.38 8.37 -20.66
N GLN A 24 15.16 7.61 -21.40
CA GLN A 24 14.85 6.24 -21.73
C GLN A 24 14.81 5.49 -20.41
N ASP A 25 13.65 4.93 -20.06
CA ASP A 25 13.49 4.12 -18.85
C ASP A 25 14.58 3.04 -18.88
N SER A 26 15.54 3.13 -17.96
CA SER A 26 16.69 2.24 -17.89
C SER A 26 16.31 0.84 -17.41
N ARG A 27 15.03 0.61 -17.08
CA ARG A 27 14.50 -0.67 -16.63
C ARG A 27 14.27 -1.59 -17.84
N ASN A 28 14.65 -2.85 -17.69
CA ASN A 28 14.37 -3.89 -18.68
C ASN A 28 12.95 -4.44 -18.49
N LEU A 29 12.10 -4.35 -19.50
CA LEU A 29 10.76 -4.95 -19.47
C LEU A 29 10.90 -6.47 -19.60
N LEU A 30 10.56 -7.20 -18.55
CA LEU A 30 10.57 -8.67 -18.53
C LEU A 30 9.26 -9.25 -19.09
N GLU A 31 8.13 -8.67 -18.71
CA GLU A 31 6.80 -9.14 -19.14
C GLU A 31 5.77 -8.01 -19.11
N SER A 32 4.84 -8.05 -20.06
CA SER A 32 3.66 -7.21 -20.09
C SER A 32 2.44 -8.12 -20.23
N LYS A 33 1.43 -7.92 -19.36
CA LYS A 33 0.23 -8.74 -19.33
C LYS A 33 -1.00 -7.89 -19.10
N GLU A 34 -1.98 -8.03 -19.98
CA GLU A 34 -3.30 -7.45 -19.80
C GLU A 34 -4.22 -8.48 -19.12
N SER A 35 -4.96 -8.05 -18.11
CA SER A 35 -5.98 -8.83 -17.41
C SER A 35 -7.33 -8.13 -17.48
N LEU A 36 -8.37 -8.69 -16.88
CA LEU A 36 -9.66 -8.03 -16.71
C LEU A 36 -9.61 -6.82 -15.77
N TYR A 37 -8.55 -6.71 -14.95
CA TYR A 37 -8.43 -5.73 -13.88
C TYR A 37 -7.35 -4.71 -14.16
N ASN A 38 -6.21 -5.13 -14.72
CA ASN A 38 -5.00 -4.31 -14.81
C ASN A 38 -4.24 -4.52 -16.13
N ASN A 39 -3.51 -3.47 -16.54
CA ASN A 39 -2.39 -3.61 -17.46
C ASN A 39 -1.13 -3.73 -16.61
N ILE A 40 -0.54 -4.92 -16.55
CA ILE A 40 0.55 -5.26 -15.65
C ILE A 40 1.87 -5.28 -16.42
N TYR A 41 2.89 -4.66 -15.87
CA TYR A 41 4.24 -4.66 -16.42
C TYR A 41 5.22 -5.10 -15.33
N VAL A 42 6.12 -6.01 -15.67
CA VAL A 42 7.20 -6.43 -14.80
C VAL A 42 8.51 -5.93 -15.40
N TYR A 43 9.25 -5.15 -14.63
CA TYR A 43 10.54 -4.60 -15.02
C TYR A 43 11.64 -5.14 -14.13
N GLU A 44 12.83 -5.26 -14.71
CA GLU A 44 14.06 -5.54 -13.98
C GLU A 44 15.02 -4.36 -14.04
N GLN A 45 15.57 -4.04 -12.90
CA GLN A 45 16.73 -3.16 -12.72
C GLN A 45 17.58 -3.73 -11.58
N PRO A 46 18.54 -4.60 -11.89
CA PRO A 46 19.25 -5.34 -10.85
C PRO A 46 19.77 -4.47 -9.70
N PRO A 47 19.60 -4.87 -8.44
CA PRO A 47 19.07 -6.16 -7.99
C PRO A 47 17.53 -6.22 -7.85
N TYR A 48 16.80 -5.26 -8.38
CA TYR A 48 15.37 -5.12 -8.17
C TYR A 48 14.54 -5.60 -9.35
N VAL A 49 13.43 -6.26 -9.03
CA VAL A 49 12.30 -6.52 -9.93
C VAL A 49 11.12 -5.72 -9.42
N SER A 50 10.42 -5.03 -10.30
CA SER A 50 9.24 -4.24 -9.96
C SER A 50 8.02 -4.66 -10.77
N MET A 51 6.85 -4.71 -10.12
CA MET A 51 5.55 -4.85 -10.75
C MET A 51 4.87 -3.48 -10.77
N THR A 52 4.35 -3.10 -11.92
CA THR A 52 3.67 -1.81 -12.09
C THR A 52 2.33 -2.01 -12.77
N PHE A 53 1.34 -1.23 -12.37
CA PHE A 53 0.04 -1.21 -13.03
C PHE A 53 -0.11 0.05 -13.87
N GLY A 54 -0.52 -0.13 -15.12
CA GLY A 54 -0.85 0.96 -16.02
C GLY A 54 -2.28 1.43 -15.82
N HIS A 55 -2.46 2.73 -15.55
CA HIS A 55 -3.77 3.36 -15.45
C HIS A 55 -3.76 4.74 -16.11
N ASN A 56 -4.66 4.98 -17.07
CA ASN A 56 -4.81 6.29 -17.75
C ASN A 56 -3.49 6.88 -18.27
N ARG A 57 -2.66 6.07 -18.95
CA ARG A 57 -1.33 6.43 -19.49
C ARG A 57 -0.26 6.73 -18.43
N ARG A 58 -0.52 6.41 -17.16
CA ARG A 58 0.46 6.44 -16.08
C ARG A 58 0.78 5.03 -15.63
N ILE A 59 1.95 4.87 -15.04
CA ILE A 59 2.44 3.60 -14.49
C ILE A 59 2.66 3.83 -13.00
N TYR A 60 2.07 2.95 -12.18
CA TYR A 60 2.18 2.97 -10.72
C TYR A 60 2.95 1.75 -10.27
N THR A 61 3.97 1.96 -9.44
CA THR A 61 4.73 0.85 -8.87
C THR A 61 3.96 0.27 -7.70
N GLU A 62 3.55 -0.98 -7.85
CA GLU A 62 2.76 -1.70 -6.85
C GLU A 62 3.64 -2.55 -5.93
N SER A 63 4.73 -3.08 -6.47
CA SER A 63 5.61 -3.96 -5.70
C SER A 63 7.04 -3.90 -6.20
N VAL A 64 7.99 -4.04 -5.27
CA VAL A 64 9.42 -4.16 -5.57
C VAL A 64 10.00 -5.33 -4.80
N TYR A 65 10.80 -6.14 -5.47
CA TYR A 65 11.52 -7.28 -4.91
C TYR A 65 13.03 -7.11 -5.09
N ASN A 66 13.79 -7.30 -4.02
CA ASN A 66 15.25 -7.38 -4.07
C ASN A 66 15.67 -8.84 -4.28
N THR A 67 16.13 -9.19 -5.48
CA THR A 67 16.49 -10.58 -5.83
C THR A 67 17.70 -11.12 -5.06
N ARG A 68 18.47 -10.27 -4.37
CA ARG A 68 19.62 -10.65 -3.54
C ARG A 68 19.28 -10.84 -2.08
N ASP A 69 18.09 -10.39 -1.66
CA ASP A 69 17.68 -10.44 -0.26
C ASP A 69 16.16 -10.69 -0.14
N ASP A 70 15.84 -11.91 0.20
CA ASP A 70 14.45 -12.38 0.28
C ASP A 70 13.66 -11.79 1.46
N LYS A 71 14.33 -11.19 2.44
CA LYS A 71 13.72 -10.49 3.57
C LYS A 71 13.73 -8.95 3.40
N ASP A 72 14.16 -8.44 2.24
CA ASP A 72 14.10 -7.00 2.00
C ASP A 72 12.70 -6.54 1.59
N LEU A 73 12.26 -5.43 2.16
CA LEU A 73 11.06 -4.69 1.80
C LEU A 73 11.47 -3.30 1.29
N PRO A 74 11.77 -3.17 -0.02
CA PRO A 74 12.26 -1.92 -0.59
C PRO A 74 11.25 -0.79 -0.57
N VAL A 75 9.95 -1.12 -0.59
CA VAL A 75 8.85 -0.15 -0.54
C VAL A 75 8.54 0.15 0.93
N ASP A 76 8.74 1.39 1.34
CA ASP A 76 8.80 1.79 2.75
C ASP A 76 7.54 1.45 3.56
N TYR A 77 6.34 1.73 3.01
CA TYR A 77 5.08 1.46 3.72
C TYR A 77 4.90 -0.02 4.07
N THR A 78 5.44 -0.95 3.26
CA THR A 78 5.31 -2.39 3.51
C THR A 78 5.97 -2.82 4.82
N ARG A 79 7.00 -2.07 5.26
CA ARG A 79 7.62 -2.24 6.57
C ARG A 79 6.63 -1.87 7.67
N PHE A 80 5.96 -0.72 7.55
CA PHE A 80 4.97 -0.26 8.54
C PHE A 80 3.70 -1.12 8.56
N MET A 81 3.37 -1.84 7.47
CA MET A 81 2.29 -2.84 7.51
C MET A 81 2.57 -3.94 8.54
N THR A 82 3.85 -4.25 8.82
CA THR A 82 4.23 -5.23 9.86
C THR A 82 4.03 -4.71 11.28
N ALA A 83 3.79 -3.42 11.48
CA ALA A 83 3.53 -2.83 12.80
C ALA A 83 2.32 -3.48 13.50
N GLY A 84 1.36 -4.02 12.75
CA GLY A 84 0.26 -4.81 13.31
C GLY A 84 0.72 -5.90 14.28
N LEU A 85 1.93 -6.44 14.08
CA LEU A 85 2.53 -7.43 14.98
C LEU A 85 2.64 -6.92 16.42
N MET A 86 2.95 -5.65 16.69
CA MET A 86 3.11 -5.15 18.05
C MET A 86 1.78 -4.78 18.72
N TYR A 87 0.69 -4.65 17.95
CA TYR A 87 -0.63 -4.31 18.46
C TYR A 87 -1.50 -5.54 18.74
N ALA A 88 -1.40 -6.58 17.94
CA ALA A 88 -2.22 -7.78 18.12
C ALA A 88 -1.89 -8.47 19.44
N LYS A 89 -2.93 -8.95 20.16
CA LYS A 89 -2.78 -9.72 21.40
C LYS A 89 -2.00 -11.00 21.16
N ASN A 90 -2.36 -11.74 20.11
CA ASN A 90 -1.72 -12.95 19.64
C ASN A 90 -1.32 -12.83 18.19
N VAL A 91 -0.51 -13.78 17.67
CA VAL A 91 -0.16 -13.89 16.25
C VAL A 91 -0.22 -15.35 15.86
N HIS A 92 -1.44 -15.88 15.71
CA HIS A 92 -1.69 -17.26 15.32
C HIS A 92 -2.22 -17.37 13.88
N SER A 93 -2.72 -16.26 13.30
CA SER A 93 -3.23 -16.23 11.94
C SER A 93 -3.19 -14.82 11.36
N ILE A 94 -2.84 -14.72 10.07
CA ILE A 94 -2.76 -13.45 9.34
C ILE A 94 -3.54 -13.58 8.04
N LEU A 95 -4.38 -12.60 7.73
CA LEU A 95 -5.01 -12.40 6.43
C LEU A 95 -4.40 -11.18 5.76
N GLU A 96 -4.13 -11.27 4.47
CA GLU A 96 -3.80 -10.13 3.62
C GLU A 96 -4.85 -10.00 2.50
N ILE A 97 -5.39 -8.81 2.31
CA ILE A 97 -6.29 -8.45 1.21
C ILE A 97 -5.54 -7.51 0.26
N GLY A 98 -5.29 -8.00 -0.96
CA GLY A 98 -4.38 -7.39 -1.91
C GLY A 98 -2.97 -7.98 -1.78
N PHE A 99 -2.54 -8.73 -2.80
CA PHE A 99 -1.28 -9.47 -2.76
C PHE A 99 -0.16 -8.76 -3.51
N GLY A 100 -0.47 -8.19 -4.67
CA GLY A 100 0.53 -7.59 -5.53
C GLY A 100 1.69 -8.54 -5.83
N GLY A 101 2.93 -8.11 -5.54
CA GLY A 101 4.12 -8.96 -5.61
C GLY A 101 4.28 -9.93 -4.44
N GLY A 102 3.38 -9.90 -3.46
CA GLY A 102 3.36 -10.80 -2.30
C GLY A 102 4.47 -10.57 -1.28
N ARG A 103 5.16 -9.45 -1.35
CA ARG A 103 6.40 -9.27 -0.56
C ARG A 103 6.14 -9.07 0.92
N THR A 104 5.07 -8.40 1.31
CA THR A 104 4.68 -8.20 2.72
C THR A 104 4.31 -9.53 3.37
N ALA A 105 3.39 -10.29 2.77
CA ALA A 105 3.00 -11.61 3.28
C ALA A 105 4.18 -12.59 3.29
N TRP A 106 5.02 -12.58 2.24
CA TRP A 106 6.19 -13.45 2.17
C TRP A 106 7.23 -13.13 3.26
N TYR A 107 7.50 -11.85 3.51
CA TYR A 107 8.36 -11.41 4.60
C TYR A 107 7.85 -11.91 5.96
N LEU A 108 6.55 -11.77 6.21
CA LEU A 108 5.92 -12.26 7.43
C LEU A 108 6.03 -13.78 7.52
N HIS A 109 5.73 -14.51 6.45
CA HIS A 109 5.89 -15.97 6.43
C HIS A 109 7.33 -16.43 6.72
N ARG A 110 8.34 -15.75 6.13
CA ARG A 110 9.75 -16.04 6.38
C ARG A 110 10.20 -15.71 7.80
N SER A 111 9.48 -14.85 8.49
CA SER A 111 9.78 -14.47 9.88
C SER A 111 8.95 -15.26 10.89
N LEU A 112 7.77 -15.74 10.48
CA LEU A 112 6.80 -16.49 11.31
C LEU A 112 6.37 -17.80 10.60
N PRO A 113 7.27 -18.75 10.36
CA PRO A 113 6.98 -19.91 9.48
C PRO A 113 5.88 -20.84 10.00
N ASN A 114 5.56 -20.76 11.31
CA ASN A 114 4.52 -21.56 11.94
C ASN A 114 3.15 -20.86 11.98
N VAL A 115 3.07 -19.61 11.56
CA VAL A 115 1.82 -18.85 11.53
C VAL A 115 1.20 -18.97 10.14
N PRO A 116 -0.03 -19.49 10.02
CA PRO A 116 -0.73 -19.52 8.76
C PRO A 116 -1.03 -18.10 8.25
N ILE A 117 -0.65 -17.86 7.00
CA ILE A 117 -0.91 -16.62 6.27
C ILE A 117 -1.74 -16.94 5.05
N THR A 118 -2.88 -16.29 4.94
CA THR A 118 -3.74 -16.34 3.75
C THR A 118 -3.71 -14.97 3.07
N SER A 119 -3.27 -14.91 1.83
CA SER A 119 -3.37 -13.70 0.99
C SER A 119 -4.49 -13.86 -0.03
N VAL A 120 -5.29 -12.83 -0.21
CA VAL A 120 -6.41 -12.81 -1.16
C VAL A 120 -6.12 -11.79 -2.24
N GLU A 121 -6.11 -12.26 -3.50
CA GLU A 121 -5.83 -11.42 -4.67
C GLU A 121 -6.92 -11.58 -5.73
N LEU A 122 -7.43 -10.47 -6.20
CA LEU A 122 -8.51 -10.44 -7.19
C LEU A 122 -8.03 -10.89 -8.58
N ASP A 123 -6.84 -10.46 -8.97
CA ASP A 123 -6.30 -10.67 -10.32
C ASP A 123 -5.39 -11.91 -10.39
N PRO A 124 -5.83 -13.01 -11.04
CA PRO A 124 -5.01 -14.21 -11.16
C PRO A 124 -3.71 -13.98 -11.94
N ALA A 125 -3.67 -12.95 -12.80
CA ALA A 125 -2.46 -12.60 -13.53
C ALA A 125 -1.38 -12.04 -12.59
N VAL A 126 -1.78 -11.25 -11.58
CA VAL A 126 -0.88 -10.75 -10.54
C VAL A 126 -0.26 -11.90 -9.77
N VAL A 127 -1.06 -12.88 -9.32
CA VAL A 127 -0.56 -14.07 -8.61
C VAL A 127 0.45 -14.86 -9.45
N GLN A 128 0.16 -15.06 -10.74
CA GLN A 128 1.07 -15.77 -11.65
C GLN A 128 2.42 -15.04 -11.80
N LEU A 129 2.38 -13.72 -11.97
CA LEU A 129 3.58 -12.90 -12.12
C LEU A 129 4.38 -12.80 -10.82
N ALA A 130 3.70 -12.75 -9.66
CA ALA A 130 4.34 -12.78 -8.35
C ALA A 130 5.12 -14.09 -8.15
N LYS A 131 4.51 -15.24 -8.44
CA LYS A 131 5.19 -16.54 -8.39
C LYS A 131 6.35 -16.63 -9.37
N LYS A 132 6.22 -16.05 -10.57
CA LYS A 132 7.26 -16.11 -11.60
C LYS A 132 8.46 -15.22 -11.32
N TYR A 133 8.25 -14.02 -10.76
CA TYR A 133 9.28 -12.98 -10.71
C TYR A 133 9.63 -12.46 -9.32
N PHE A 134 8.79 -12.70 -8.29
CA PHE A 134 8.95 -12.10 -6.97
C PHE A 134 9.36 -13.10 -5.89
N GLY A 135 9.88 -14.27 -6.29
CA GLY A 135 10.40 -15.27 -5.36
C GLY A 135 9.32 -16.00 -4.54
N ILE A 136 8.04 -15.79 -4.86
CA ILE A 136 6.92 -16.43 -4.17
C ILE A 136 6.84 -17.90 -4.55
N ARG A 137 6.65 -18.75 -3.54
CA ARG A 137 6.56 -20.21 -3.70
C ARG A 137 5.37 -20.74 -2.91
N ASP A 138 4.87 -21.90 -3.31
CA ASP A 138 3.89 -22.63 -2.51
C ASP A 138 4.64 -23.29 -1.35
N GLU A 139 4.31 -22.89 -0.11
CA GLU A 139 4.90 -23.42 1.12
C GLU A 139 3.80 -23.75 2.15
N PRO A 140 4.05 -24.65 3.10
CA PRO A 140 3.14 -24.87 4.22
C PRO A 140 2.87 -23.56 4.97
N ASN A 141 1.65 -23.39 5.46
CA ASN A 141 1.20 -22.18 6.16
C ASN A 141 1.24 -20.88 5.34
N PHE A 142 1.37 -20.96 4.00
CA PHE A 142 1.30 -19.82 3.10
C PHE A 142 0.35 -20.13 1.94
N GLN A 143 -0.78 -19.44 1.89
CA GLN A 143 -1.81 -19.67 0.89
C GLN A 143 -2.17 -18.38 0.16
N VAL A 144 -2.27 -18.46 -1.17
CA VAL A 144 -2.82 -17.36 -1.99
C VAL A 144 -4.15 -17.81 -2.59
N VAL A 145 -5.21 -17.07 -2.30
CA VAL A 145 -6.58 -17.32 -2.79
C VAL A 145 -6.93 -16.29 -3.84
N ASN A 146 -7.31 -16.76 -5.03
CA ASN A 146 -7.75 -15.84 -6.08
C ASN A 146 -9.25 -15.55 -5.94
N ARG A 147 -9.57 -14.42 -5.33
CA ARG A 147 -10.94 -13.97 -5.06
C ARG A 147 -10.97 -12.47 -4.72
N ASP A 148 -12.16 -11.87 -4.79
CA ASP A 148 -12.43 -10.56 -4.19
C ASP A 148 -12.32 -10.65 -2.66
N GLY A 149 -11.57 -9.73 -2.03
CA GLY A 149 -11.27 -9.77 -0.59
C GLY A 149 -12.50 -9.60 0.30
N ARG A 150 -13.46 -8.76 -0.10
CA ARG A 150 -14.70 -8.55 0.64
C ARG A 150 -15.61 -9.77 0.56
N LEU A 151 -15.74 -10.36 -0.62
CA LEU A 151 -16.52 -11.60 -0.80
C LEU A 151 -15.88 -12.76 -0.05
N PHE A 152 -14.54 -12.87 -0.07
CA PHE A 152 -13.82 -13.88 0.71
C PHE A 152 -14.17 -13.79 2.20
N LEU A 153 -14.06 -12.61 2.81
CA LEU A 153 -14.42 -12.42 4.21
C LEU A 153 -15.91 -12.70 4.45
N SER A 154 -16.81 -12.18 3.61
CA SER A 154 -18.27 -12.34 3.81
C SER A 154 -18.72 -13.80 3.81
N GLU A 155 -17.98 -14.70 3.20
CA GLU A 155 -18.29 -16.14 3.13
C GLU A 155 -17.45 -16.98 4.10
N SER A 156 -16.40 -16.39 4.69
CA SER A 156 -15.56 -17.05 5.70
C SER A 156 -16.23 -17.07 7.07
N LYS A 157 -15.80 -18.00 7.91
CA LYS A 157 -16.08 -18.02 9.35
C LYS A 157 -14.80 -17.85 10.17
N ASP A 158 -13.67 -17.75 9.48
CA ASP A 158 -12.37 -17.66 10.14
C ASP A 158 -12.17 -16.29 10.78
N ARG A 159 -11.38 -16.26 11.84
CA ARG A 159 -10.96 -15.05 12.52
C ARG A 159 -9.45 -14.95 12.48
N TYR A 160 -8.96 -13.73 12.36
CA TYR A 160 -7.55 -13.45 12.18
C TYR A 160 -7.04 -12.53 13.28
N ASP A 161 -5.82 -12.78 13.75
CA ASP A 161 -5.17 -11.89 14.72
C ASP A 161 -4.71 -10.59 14.05
N ILE A 162 -4.35 -10.67 12.77
CA ILE A 162 -3.96 -9.51 11.98
C ILE A 162 -4.62 -9.61 10.60
N ILE A 163 -5.28 -8.53 10.18
CA ILE A 163 -5.78 -8.36 8.83
C ILE A 163 -5.02 -7.19 8.18
N LEU A 164 -4.29 -7.49 7.10
CA LEU A 164 -3.61 -6.50 6.29
C LEU A 164 -4.50 -6.13 5.11
N ILE A 165 -4.67 -4.83 4.82
CA ILE A 165 -5.44 -4.35 3.68
C ILE A 165 -4.52 -3.48 2.82
N ASP A 166 -4.12 -4.02 1.67
CA ASP A 166 -3.21 -3.38 0.71
C ASP A 166 -3.69 -3.61 -0.73
N ALA A 167 -4.98 -3.40 -0.97
CA ALA A 167 -5.63 -3.64 -2.25
C ALA A 167 -5.74 -2.34 -3.06
N TYR A 168 -4.98 -2.28 -4.14
CA TYR A 168 -4.94 -1.13 -5.04
C TYR A 168 -5.27 -1.50 -6.49
N ARG A 169 -5.83 -0.55 -7.21
CA ARG A 169 -5.98 -0.58 -8.65
C ARG A 169 -5.40 0.71 -9.23
N GLY A 170 -4.11 0.67 -9.57
CA GLY A 170 -3.36 1.89 -9.80
C GLY A 170 -3.34 2.75 -8.52
N PRO A 171 -3.67 4.05 -8.57
CA PRO A 171 -3.60 4.92 -7.38
C PRO A 171 -4.81 4.79 -6.44
N PHE A 172 -5.73 3.86 -6.66
CA PHE A 172 -7.01 3.83 -5.93
C PHE A 172 -7.21 2.53 -5.19
N VAL A 173 -7.64 2.63 -3.94
CA VAL A 173 -8.31 1.52 -3.24
C VAL A 173 -9.71 1.34 -3.85
N PRO A 174 -10.11 0.12 -4.23
CA PRO A 174 -11.48 -0.13 -4.69
C PRO A 174 -12.52 0.35 -3.67
N PHE A 175 -13.50 1.14 -4.13
CA PHE A 175 -14.44 1.81 -3.24
C PHE A 175 -15.15 0.88 -2.24
N HIS A 176 -15.54 -0.33 -2.70
CA HIS A 176 -16.22 -1.32 -1.86
C HIS A 176 -15.36 -1.87 -0.71
N LEU A 177 -14.05 -1.56 -0.69
CA LEU A 177 -13.11 -1.85 0.39
C LEU A 177 -12.82 -0.63 1.29
N LEU A 178 -13.59 0.45 1.14
CA LEU A 178 -13.46 1.68 1.94
C LEU A 178 -14.76 2.01 2.71
N THR A 179 -15.80 1.20 2.58
CA THR A 179 -17.12 1.49 3.17
C THR A 179 -17.20 1.01 4.62
N LYS A 180 -18.07 1.65 5.39
CA LYS A 180 -18.33 1.27 6.78
C LYS A 180 -18.76 -0.19 6.90
N GLU A 181 -19.56 -0.67 5.97
CA GLU A 181 -20.04 -2.05 5.91
C GLU A 181 -18.87 -3.03 5.69
N PHE A 182 -17.92 -2.68 4.84
CA PHE A 182 -16.70 -3.49 4.68
C PHE A 182 -15.88 -3.53 5.97
N TYR A 183 -15.62 -2.40 6.59
CA TYR A 183 -14.87 -2.39 7.86
C TYR A 183 -15.61 -3.10 8.99
N GLN A 184 -16.93 -3.13 8.98
CA GLN A 184 -17.69 -3.96 9.93
C GLN A 184 -17.45 -5.45 9.67
N ILE A 185 -17.48 -5.89 8.41
CA ILE A 185 -17.12 -7.27 8.05
C ILE A 185 -15.70 -7.59 8.51
N VAL A 186 -14.73 -6.71 8.26
CA VAL A 186 -13.35 -6.87 8.72
C VAL A 186 -13.29 -7.02 10.24
N LYS A 187 -13.98 -6.15 10.99
CA LYS A 187 -14.03 -6.19 12.45
C LYS A 187 -14.62 -7.50 12.98
N ASP A 188 -15.66 -8.01 12.35
CA ASP A 188 -16.32 -9.26 12.73
C ASP A 188 -15.42 -10.49 12.52
N HIS A 189 -14.39 -10.35 11.65
CA HIS A 189 -13.39 -11.39 11.38
C HIS A 189 -12.07 -11.20 12.14
N LEU A 190 -11.99 -10.21 13.05
CA LEU A 190 -10.87 -10.15 13.98
C LEU A 190 -11.05 -11.17 15.10
N ALA A 191 -9.95 -11.82 15.47
CA ALA A 191 -9.84 -12.56 16.71
C ALA A 191 -9.86 -11.60 17.91
N GLU A 192 -10.06 -12.12 19.12
CA GLU A 192 -10.02 -11.30 20.35
C GLU A 192 -8.67 -10.57 20.48
N GLY A 193 -8.68 -9.25 20.49
CA GLY A 193 -7.50 -8.40 20.53
C GLY A 193 -6.72 -8.37 19.21
N GLY A 194 -7.38 -8.77 18.12
CA GLY A 194 -6.85 -8.66 16.76
C GLY A 194 -6.87 -7.22 16.24
N VAL A 195 -6.15 -6.99 15.15
CA VAL A 195 -5.93 -5.65 14.58
C VAL A 195 -5.98 -5.64 13.06
N VAL A 196 -6.26 -4.47 12.51
CA VAL A 196 -6.21 -4.19 11.07
C VAL A 196 -5.04 -3.26 10.81
N ALA A 197 -4.18 -3.58 9.84
CA ALA A 197 -3.21 -2.67 9.26
C ALA A 197 -3.61 -2.38 7.82
N GLN A 198 -3.80 -1.10 7.49
CA GLN A 198 -4.21 -0.71 6.15
C GLN A 198 -3.31 0.37 5.57
N ASN A 199 -2.87 0.16 4.33
CA ASN A 199 -2.22 1.17 3.52
C ASN A 199 -3.27 2.12 2.94
N VAL A 200 -3.11 3.43 3.18
CA VAL A 200 -3.99 4.48 2.64
C VAL A 200 -3.15 5.56 1.95
N GLU A 201 -3.45 5.83 0.71
CA GLU A 201 -2.77 6.84 -0.11
C GLU A 201 -3.24 8.25 0.26
N PRO A 202 -2.38 9.10 0.87
CA PRO A 202 -2.79 10.42 1.39
C PRO A 202 -3.05 11.46 0.31
N THR A 203 -2.61 11.23 -0.93
CA THR A 203 -2.81 12.17 -2.05
C THR A 203 -4.17 12.01 -2.72
N THR A 204 -4.94 10.99 -2.36
CA THR A 204 -6.27 10.77 -2.91
C THR A 204 -7.32 11.66 -2.24
N MET A 205 -8.33 12.08 -2.99
CA MET A 205 -9.45 12.86 -2.44
C MET A 205 -10.31 12.07 -1.44
N LEU A 206 -10.15 10.75 -1.37
CA LEU A 206 -10.88 9.89 -0.43
C LEU A 206 -10.12 9.62 0.85
N PHE A 207 -8.88 10.10 1.00
CA PHE A 207 -8.06 9.84 2.18
C PHE A 207 -8.78 10.18 3.48
N ASP A 208 -9.24 11.42 3.62
CA ASP A 208 -9.92 11.87 4.84
C ASP A 208 -11.20 11.10 5.12
N SER A 209 -11.96 10.78 4.06
CA SER A 209 -13.18 9.98 4.17
C SER A 209 -12.88 8.52 4.53
N ALA A 210 -11.82 7.94 3.97
CA ALA A 210 -11.39 6.59 4.32
C ALA A 210 -10.98 6.50 5.79
N VAL A 211 -10.12 7.42 6.26
CA VAL A 211 -9.71 7.49 7.67
C VAL A 211 -10.92 7.68 8.59
N LYS A 212 -11.83 8.61 8.26
CA LYS A 212 -13.06 8.84 9.04
C LYS A 212 -13.98 7.62 9.07
N THR A 213 -13.97 6.83 7.99
CA THR A 213 -14.77 5.61 7.92
C THR A 213 -14.18 4.49 8.79
N ILE A 214 -12.86 4.35 8.81
CA ILE A 214 -12.17 3.42 9.72
C ILE A 214 -12.48 3.79 11.17
N ASP A 215 -12.31 5.08 11.54
CA ASP A 215 -12.59 5.60 12.89
C ASP A 215 -14.05 5.41 13.32
N ALA A 216 -14.99 5.47 12.40
CA ALA A 216 -16.41 5.22 12.69
C ALA A 216 -16.71 3.75 13.06
N VAL A 217 -15.79 2.82 12.82
CA VAL A 217 -15.94 1.39 13.13
C VAL A 217 -15.01 0.94 14.24
N PHE A 218 -13.80 1.46 14.29
CA PHE A 218 -12.78 1.10 15.26
C PHE A 218 -12.51 2.24 16.23
N PRO A 219 -12.65 2.02 17.55
CA PRO A 219 -12.46 3.06 18.55
C PRO A 219 -10.99 3.48 18.72
N GLN A 220 -10.05 2.70 18.23
CA GLN A 220 -8.63 2.99 18.32
C GLN A 220 -8.01 3.02 16.92
N LEU A 221 -7.28 4.09 16.63
CA LEU A 221 -6.64 4.30 15.33
C LEU A 221 -5.30 5.00 15.51
N ASP A 222 -4.24 4.33 15.10
CA ASP A 222 -2.87 4.86 15.08
C ASP A 222 -2.36 4.95 13.64
N PHE A 223 -1.38 5.83 13.42
CA PHE A 223 -0.86 6.13 12.08
C PHE A 223 0.66 6.04 12.05
N TYR A 224 1.15 5.53 10.92
CA TYR A 224 2.57 5.51 10.56
C TYR A 224 2.75 6.16 9.20
N ARG A 225 3.55 7.21 9.13
CA ARG A 225 3.88 7.84 7.85
C ARG A 225 5.03 7.10 7.20
N ALA A 226 4.79 6.60 6.03
CA ALA A 226 5.78 6.09 5.10
C ALA A 226 6.02 7.09 3.98
N ASP A 227 7.05 6.88 3.17
CA ASP A 227 7.32 7.74 2.02
C ASP A 227 6.18 7.61 0.98
N GLY A 228 5.38 8.67 0.86
CA GLY A 228 4.23 8.74 -0.03
C GLY A 228 2.94 8.05 0.45
N ASN A 229 2.96 7.27 1.54
CA ASN A 229 1.82 6.52 2.06
C ASN A 229 1.58 6.76 3.56
N VAL A 230 0.42 6.34 4.03
CA VAL A 230 0.08 6.28 5.45
C VAL A 230 -0.43 4.89 5.77
N VAL A 231 0.17 4.22 6.74
CA VAL A 231 -0.35 2.97 7.28
C VAL A 231 -1.16 3.27 8.53
N THR A 232 -2.39 2.80 8.56
CA THR A 232 -3.28 2.89 9.72
C THR A 232 -3.29 1.57 10.47
N ILE A 233 -3.24 1.62 11.81
CA ILE A 233 -3.47 0.45 12.68
C ILE A 233 -4.76 0.69 13.46
N ALA A 234 -5.79 -0.09 13.17
CA ALA A 234 -7.12 0.03 13.76
C ALA A 234 -7.45 -1.20 14.62
N TYR A 235 -8.08 -1.00 15.77
CA TYR A 235 -8.44 -2.09 16.68
C TYR A 235 -9.58 -1.72 17.63
N ASP A 236 -10.24 -2.76 18.19
CA ASP A 236 -11.42 -2.61 19.06
C ASP A 236 -11.14 -2.96 20.54
N SER A 237 -9.90 -3.22 20.90
CA SER A 237 -9.49 -3.40 22.29
C SER A 237 -9.19 -2.05 22.95
N PRO A 238 -9.03 -1.98 24.29
CA PRO A 238 -8.59 -0.76 24.95
C PRO A 238 -7.31 -0.21 24.33
N GLU A 239 -7.16 1.11 24.43
CA GLU A 239 -5.96 1.81 23.92
C GLU A 239 -4.67 1.16 24.41
N ARG A 240 -3.76 0.90 23.49
CA ARG A 240 -2.43 0.38 23.78
C ARG A 240 -1.54 1.52 24.29
N LYS A 241 -1.08 1.41 25.52
CA LYS A 241 -0.15 2.38 26.08
C LYS A 241 1.20 2.28 25.40
N PRO A 242 1.92 3.40 25.24
CA PRO A 242 3.23 3.42 24.59
C PRO A 242 4.24 2.44 25.20
N GLU A 243 4.24 2.32 26.54
CA GLU A 243 5.13 1.41 27.25
C GLU A 243 4.82 -0.06 26.99
N ASP A 244 3.53 -0.43 26.88
CA ASP A 244 3.10 -1.80 26.57
C ASP A 244 3.45 -2.16 25.12
N LEU A 245 3.23 -1.23 24.18
CA LEU A 245 3.64 -1.41 22.79
C LEU A 245 5.15 -1.56 22.66
N ALA A 246 5.93 -0.75 23.39
CA ALA A 246 7.38 -0.82 23.36
C ALA A 246 7.91 -2.15 23.95
N ALA A 247 7.27 -2.68 24.99
CA ALA A 247 7.60 -3.99 25.53
C ALA A 247 7.27 -5.09 24.51
N THR A 248 6.04 -5.12 23.99
CA THR A 248 5.59 -6.09 23.00
C THR A 248 6.45 -6.04 21.72
N ALA A 249 6.82 -4.86 21.25
CA ALA A 249 7.66 -4.68 20.06
C ALA A 249 9.03 -5.35 20.26
N ARG A 250 9.71 -5.08 21.39
CA ARG A 250 11.01 -5.70 21.70
C ARG A 250 10.93 -7.22 21.82
N ASP A 251 9.89 -7.73 22.50
CA ASP A 251 9.70 -9.17 22.67
C ASP A 251 9.50 -9.85 21.31
N ARG A 252 8.75 -9.23 20.40
CA ARG A 252 8.49 -9.78 19.05
C ARG A 252 9.66 -9.61 18.10
N ASP A 253 10.39 -8.49 18.16
CA ASP A 253 11.65 -8.32 17.43
C ASP A 253 12.61 -9.49 17.74
N ASN A 254 12.76 -9.81 19.02
CA ASN A 254 13.63 -10.89 19.49
C ASN A 254 13.08 -12.27 19.09
N ALA A 255 11.78 -12.52 19.27
CA ALA A 255 11.16 -13.81 19.01
C ALA A 255 11.13 -14.18 17.53
N TYR A 256 10.92 -13.21 16.64
CA TYR A 256 10.72 -13.44 15.21
C TYR A 256 11.94 -13.13 14.35
N GLY A 257 12.99 -12.55 14.93
CA GLY A 257 14.19 -12.16 14.19
C GLY A 257 13.86 -11.22 13.03
N LEU A 258 13.05 -10.21 13.31
CA LEU A 258 12.61 -9.27 12.29
C LEU A 258 13.78 -8.42 11.78
N ARG A 259 13.82 -8.21 10.46
CA ARG A 259 14.82 -7.33 9.86
C ARG A 259 14.55 -5.86 10.19
N TYR A 260 13.28 -5.48 10.23
CA TYR A 260 12.84 -4.12 10.55
C TYR A 260 12.26 -4.11 11.95
N SER A 261 12.91 -3.38 12.85
CA SER A 261 12.55 -3.36 14.26
C SER A 261 11.20 -2.69 14.49
N LEU A 262 10.28 -3.41 15.10
CA LEU A 262 8.99 -2.88 15.54
C LEU A 262 9.19 -1.79 16.61
N ALA A 263 10.20 -1.95 17.47
CA ALA A 263 10.51 -0.98 18.51
C ALA A 263 10.99 0.36 17.91
N GLU A 264 11.75 0.32 16.80
CA GLU A 264 12.16 1.53 16.10
C GLU A 264 10.98 2.20 15.40
N MET A 265 10.05 1.44 14.82
CA MET A 265 8.85 1.97 14.16
C MET A 265 7.96 2.78 15.10
N LEU A 266 8.00 2.54 16.42
CA LEU A 266 7.22 3.32 17.38
C LEU A 266 7.59 4.80 17.40
N ASN A 267 8.78 5.19 16.96
CA ASN A 267 9.19 6.60 16.85
C ASN A 267 8.35 7.36 15.81
N ASP A 268 7.81 6.64 14.82
CA ASP A 268 7.01 7.17 13.73
C ASP A 268 5.50 7.09 14.01
N ARG A 269 5.10 6.47 15.14
CA ARG A 269 3.70 6.40 15.56
C ARG A 269 3.13 7.80 15.77
N ARG A 270 1.95 8.03 15.22
CA ARG A 270 1.15 9.23 15.43
C ARG A 270 -0.27 8.84 15.78
N ARG A 271 -0.91 9.66 16.60
CA ARG A 271 -2.35 9.57 16.81
C ARG A 271 -3.01 10.72 16.08
N ILE A 272 -4.08 10.43 15.39
CA ILE A 272 -4.91 11.45 14.78
C ILE A 272 -6.13 11.63 15.69
N ASP A 273 -6.22 12.80 16.28
CA ASP A 273 -7.44 13.26 16.94
C ASP A 273 -8.39 13.75 15.84
N ILE A 274 -9.37 12.94 15.50
CA ILE A 274 -10.37 13.27 14.49
C ILE A 274 -11.36 14.32 15.01
N ALA A 275 -11.54 14.43 16.32
CA ALA A 275 -12.46 15.40 16.93
C ALA A 275 -11.84 16.80 17.01
N GLY A 276 -10.52 16.91 17.22
CA GLY A 276 -9.78 18.17 17.32
C GLY A 276 -8.63 18.32 16.32
N GLY A 277 -8.40 17.28 15.48
CA GLY A 277 -7.22 17.18 14.64
C GLY A 277 -7.30 18.00 13.37
N GLN A 278 -6.20 18.67 13.08
CA GLN A 278 -6.02 19.45 11.85
C GLN A 278 -5.62 18.61 10.64
N VAL A 279 -5.59 17.27 10.77
CA VAL A 279 -5.05 16.38 9.74
C VAL A 279 -6.15 15.85 8.83
N ILE A 280 -7.36 15.65 9.36
CA ILE A 280 -8.52 15.12 8.62
C ILE A 280 -9.54 16.24 8.41
N ASP A 281 -10.03 16.41 7.19
CA ASP A 281 -11.09 17.38 6.90
C ASP A 281 -12.34 17.06 7.75
N ALA A 282 -12.75 18.02 8.58
CA ALA A 282 -13.93 17.90 9.42
C ALA A 282 -15.21 17.62 8.61
N ASN A 283 -15.27 18.06 7.35
CA ASN A 283 -16.37 17.83 6.42
C ASN A 283 -16.31 16.49 5.69
N ALA A 284 -15.23 15.73 5.84
CA ALA A 284 -15.11 14.41 5.25
C ALA A 284 -16.31 13.54 5.66
N LYS A 285 -16.77 12.70 4.75
CA LYS A 285 -17.95 11.84 4.97
C LYS A 285 -17.53 10.42 5.26
N VAL A 286 -18.25 9.77 6.16
CA VAL A 286 -18.19 8.31 6.29
C VAL A 286 -18.71 7.70 5.00
N LEU A 287 -17.93 6.80 4.41
CA LEU A 287 -18.28 6.09 3.19
C LEU A 287 -19.17 4.90 3.54
N THR A 288 -20.24 4.71 2.77
CA THR A 288 -21.18 3.58 2.93
C THR A 288 -21.46 2.96 1.57
N ASP A 289 -21.98 1.74 1.56
CA ASP A 289 -22.32 1.04 0.31
C ASP A 289 -23.39 1.80 -0.50
N ASP A 290 -24.33 2.47 0.19
CA ASP A 290 -25.38 3.27 -0.45
C ASP A 290 -24.90 4.65 -0.93
N PHE A 291 -23.75 5.10 -0.43
CA PHE A 291 -23.16 6.38 -0.78
C PHE A 291 -21.87 6.17 -1.58
N ALA A 292 -22.02 5.80 -2.84
CA ALA A 292 -20.93 5.83 -3.79
C ALA A 292 -20.84 7.23 -4.42
N PRO A 293 -19.82 8.04 -4.13
CA PRO A 293 -19.67 9.37 -4.74
C PRO A 293 -19.19 9.26 -6.19
N VAL A 294 -20.03 8.74 -7.08
CA VAL A 294 -19.70 8.49 -8.49
C VAL A 294 -19.24 9.78 -9.19
N GLU A 295 -19.84 10.91 -8.83
CA GLU A 295 -19.39 12.23 -9.29
C GLU A 295 -18.02 12.60 -8.71
N ALA A 296 -17.75 12.23 -7.46
CA ALA A 296 -16.45 12.40 -6.83
C ALA A 296 -15.39 11.51 -7.49
N LEU A 297 -15.72 10.27 -7.89
CA LEU A 297 -14.80 9.39 -8.61
C LEU A 297 -14.32 10.01 -9.93
N LYS A 298 -15.21 10.65 -10.70
CA LYS A 298 -14.84 11.40 -11.92
C LYS A 298 -13.99 12.64 -11.60
N SER A 299 -14.23 13.27 -10.46
CA SER A 299 -13.47 14.42 -9.97
C SER A 299 -12.09 13.98 -9.47
N ILE A 300 -12.01 12.87 -8.76
CA ILE A 300 -10.79 12.20 -8.29
C ILE A 300 -9.91 11.83 -9.48
N GLU A 301 -10.47 11.19 -10.49
CA GLU A 301 -9.74 10.84 -11.71
C GLU A 301 -9.16 12.09 -12.41
N ARG A 302 -9.92 13.19 -12.45
CA ARG A 302 -9.46 14.47 -12.99
C ARG A 302 -8.40 15.13 -12.12
N HIS A 303 -8.52 15.03 -10.79
CA HIS A 303 -7.54 15.56 -9.84
C HIS A 303 -6.21 14.84 -9.99
N ASN A 304 -6.22 13.53 -9.99
CA ASN A 304 -5.00 12.71 -10.10
C ASN A 304 -4.33 12.81 -11.48
N ARG A 305 -5.06 13.22 -12.52
CA ARG A 305 -4.47 13.55 -13.81
C ARG A 305 -3.63 14.84 -13.80
N LYS A 306 -3.79 15.69 -12.78
CA LYS A 306 -3.09 16.97 -12.65
C LYS A 306 -1.87 16.91 -11.72
N LEU A 307 -1.69 15.80 -11.00
CA LEU A 307 -0.49 15.60 -10.18
C LEU A 307 0.71 15.31 -11.09
N PRO A 308 1.87 15.89 -10.81
CA PRO A 308 3.07 15.80 -11.66
C PRO A 308 3.60 14.39 -11.83
#